data_c709f5a8c5acee5bf0c9eb7907aec728
#
_entry.id   c709f5a8c5acee5bf0c9eb7907aec728
#
_cell.length_a   1.000
_cell.length_b   1.000
_cell.length_c   1.000
_cell.angle_alpha   90.00
_cell.angle_beta   90.00
_cell.angle_gamma   90.00
#
_symmetry.space_group_name_H-M   'P 1'
#
loop_
_entity.id
_entity.type
_entity.pdbx_description
1 polymer ?
#
loop_
_entity_poly.entity_id
_entity_poly.type
_entity_poly.pdbx_seq_one_letter_code
_entity_poly.pdbx_strand_id
1 'polypeptide(L)'
;MRDLDGLPRFHATTVLCVRHRGHVAIGGDGQVSIGQTVVKAAARKVRKIHHGRVLAGFAGTAADAFTLFGKFESKLEEHRGNLPRAAVELAKDWRLDRVLRRLEALLAVADAESSFIISGTGDVIEPDDGLIGIGSGGPYALAAARALCAHSELDATAIAEQALRIAAGICVYTNDHITVEVLE
;
A
#
# COMPACT_ATOMS: atom_id res chain seq x y z
N MET A 1 -4.84 -24.14 -2.84
CA MET A 1 -5.18 -24.08 -4.27
C MET A 1 -3.86 -23.96 -5.01
N ARG A 2 -3.46 -24.96 -5.79
CA ARG A 2 -2.23 -24.92 -6.59
C ARG A 2 -2.61 -24.28 -7.93
N ASP A 3 -1.94 -23.18 -8.29
CA ASP A 3 -2.12 -22.60 -9.61
C ASP A 3 -1.45 -23.44 -10.71
N LEU A 4 -1.96 -23.28 -11.93
CA LEU A 4 -1.60 -24.06 -13.11
C LEU A 4 -0.13 -23.96 -13.55
N ASP A 5 0.68 -23.06 -12.96
CA ASP A 5 2.07 -22.80 -13.36
C ASP A 5 3.13 -23.38 -12.43
N GLY A 6 2.76 -24.02 -11.31
CA GLY A 6 3.71 -24.73 -10.43
C GLY A 6 4.80 -23.89 -9.76
N LEU A 7 4.85 -22.58 -9.98
CA LEU A 7 5.82 -21.69 -9.38
C LEU A 7 5.37 -21.20 -8.00
N PRO A 8 6.29 -21.08 -7.01
CA PRO A 8 5.94 -20.58 -5.69
C PRO A 8 5.55 -19.10 -5.80
N ARG A 9 4.33 -18.75 -5.34
CA ARG A 9 3.89 -17.35 -5.28
C ARG A 9 4.72 -16.58 -4.25
N PHE A 10 5.12 -15.38 -4.63
CA PHE A 10 5.61 -14.40 -3.67
C PHE A 10 4.43 -13.87 -2.87
N HIS A 11 4.40 -14.21 -1.60
CA HIS A 11 3.45 -13.64 -0.65
C HIS A 11 4.25 -12.77 0.30
N ALA A 12 3.89 -11.56 0.43
CA ALA A 12 4.25 -10.77 1.58
C ALA A 12 4.09 -9.29 1.29
N THR A 13 3.04 -8.77 1.75
CA THR A 13 2.95 -7.32 1.91
C THR A 13 1.74 -7.02 2.75
N THR A 14 1.94 -6.20 3.76
CA THR A 14 0.86 -5.50 4.42
C THR A 14 1.19 -4.03 4.40
N VAL A 15 0.29 -3.26 3.80
CA VAL A 15 0.35 -1.80 3.81
C VAL A 15 -0.96 -1.25 4.34
N LEU A 16 -0.85 -0.26 5.20
CA LEU A 16 -1.98 0.47 5.77
C LEU A 16 -1.77 1.97 5.58
N CYS A 17 -2.73 2.66 4.97
CA CYS A 17 -2.80 4.11 4.97
C CYS A 17 -3.91 4.56 5.92
N VAL A 18 -3.62 5.57 6.72
CA VAL A 18 -4.53 6.14 7.73
C VAL A 18 -4.61 7.64 7.52
N ARG A 19 -5.80 8.13 7.19
CA ARG A 19 -6.14 9.56 7.25
C ARG A 19 -7.03 9.77 8.46
N HIS A 20 -6.54 10.48 9.46
CA HIS A 20 -7.26 10.70 10.71
C HIS A 20 -6.92 12.04 11.33
N ARG A 21 -7.95 12.82 11.73
CA ARG A 21 -7.81 14.14 12.41
C ARG A 21 -6.88 15.11 11.68
N GLY A 22 -6.95 15.16 10.34
CA GLY A 22 -6.13 16.08 9.52
C GLY A 22 -4.70 15.59 9.25
N HIS A 23 -4.31 14.42 9.75
CA HIS A 23 -2.99 13.82 9.52
C HIS A 23 -3.09 12.59 8.60
N VAL A 24 -2.04 12.36 7.82
CA VAL A 24 -1.96 11.21 6.92
C VAL A 24 -0.68 10.44 7.18
N ALA A 25 -0.81 9.15 7.45
CA ALA A 25 0.29 8.23 7.62
C ALA A 25 0.12 6.99 6.73
N ILE A 26 1.21 6.47 6.19
CA ILE A 26 1.22 5.17 5.51
C ILE A 26 2.28 4.29 6.16
N GLY A 27 1.89 3.09 6.54
CA GLY A 27 2.79 2.12 7.13
C GLY A 27 2.82 0.81 6.35
N GLY A 28 3.91 0.07 6.50
CA GLY A 28 4.04 -1.27 5.95
C GLY A 28 4.96 -2.14 6.79
N ASP A 29 4.72 -3.44 6.76
CA ASP A 29 5.61 -4.45 7.35
C ASP A 29 6.85 -4.70 6.47
N GLY A 30 7.84 -5.41 7.00
CA GLY A 30 9.10 -5.70 6.28
C GLY A 30 9.19 -7.09 5.65
N GLN A 31 8.21 -7.97 5.84
CA GLN A 31 8.32 -9.38 5.44
C GLN A 31 8.20 -9.57 3.93
N VAL A 32 9.09 -10.39 3.36
CA VAL A 32 8.96 -10.96 2.02
C VAL A 32 9.09 -12.47 2.15
N SER A 33 8.10 -13.21 1.65
CA SER A 33 8.05 -14.67 1.70
C SER A 33 7.91 -15.28 0.31
N ILE A 34 8.53 -16.44 0.11
CA ILE A 34 8.31 -17.32 -1.05
C ILE A 34 7.64 -18.59 -0.54
N GLY A 35 6.38 -18.79 -0.87
CA GLY A 35 5.57 -19.85 -0.29
C GLY A 35 5.51 -19.69 1.25
N GLN A 36 6.07 -20.64 1.98
CA GLN A 36 6.09 -20.66 3.45
C GLN A 36 7.43 -20.19 4.05
N THR A 37 8.38 -19.71 3.23
CA THR A 37 9.72 -19.32 3.69
C THR A 37 9.87 -17.80 3.67
N VAL A 38 10.26 -17.21 4.80
CA VAL A 38 10.62 -15.79 4.90
C VAL A 38 12.01 -15.61 4.29
N VAL A 39 12.10 -14.81 3.22
CA VAL A 39 13.38 -14.53 2.52
C VAL A 39 13.94 -13.15 2.85
N LYS A 40 13.12 -12.24 3.36
CA LYS A 40 13.54 -10.91 3.82
C LYS A 40 12.59 -10.43 4.93
N ALA A 41 13.15 -9.84 5.98
CA ALA A 41 12.37 -9.37 7.13
C ALA A 41 12.25 -7.85 7.23
N ALA A 42 13.04 -7.08 6.49
CA ALA A 42 13.12 -5.62 6.58
C ALA A 42 13.06 -4.95 5.19
N ALA A 43 12.07 -5.30 4.37
CA ALA A 43 11.80 -4.64 3.10
C ALA A 43 11.05 -3.31 3.32
N ARG A 44 11.43 -2.26 2.59
CA ARG A 44 10.67 -1.00 2.60
C ARG A 44 9.57 -1.07 1.53
N LYS A 45 8.33 -1.06 1.97
CA LYS A 45 7.13 -1.18 1.12
C LYS A 45 6.37 0.14 0.97
N VAL A 46 6.78 1.13 1.75
CA VAL A 46 6.20 2.48 1.75
C VAL A 46 7.28 3.52 1.57
N ARG A 47 6.95 4.64 0.94
CA ARG A 47 7.86 5.76 0.70
C ARG A 47 7.13 7.07 0.46
N LYS A 48 7.85 8.17 0.66
CA LYS A 48 7.46 9.50 0.17
C LYS A 48 7.94 9.65 -1.27
N ILE A 49 7.08 10.17 -2.14
CA ILE A 49 7.36 10.49 -3.54
C ILE A 49 6.95 11.94 -3.85
N HIS A 50 7.21 12.41 -5.06
CA HIS A 50 6.86 13.75 -5.52
C HIS A 50 7.25 14.83 -4.51
N HIS A 51 8.58 14.95 -4.23
CA HIS A 51 9.15 15.92 -3.27
C HIS A 51 8.57 15.81 -1.84
N GLY A 52 8.16 14.61 -1.43
CA GLY A 52 7.63 14.36 -0.09
C GLY A 52 6.15 14.69 0.11
N ARG A 53 5.45 15.11 -0.95
CA ARG A 53 4.03 15.52 -0.88
C ARG A 53 3.06 14.36 -1.03
N VAL A 54 3.51 13.20 -1.49
CA VAL A 54 2.68 12.02 -1.70
C VAL A 54 3.30 10.84 -0.98
N LEU A 55 2.48 10.13 -0.21
CA LEU A 55 2.80 8.83 0.36
C LEU A 55 2.38 7.75 -0.62
N ALA A 56 3.21 6.73 -0.78
CA ALA A 56 2.89 5.59 -1.63
C ALA A 56 3.32 4.27 -0.96
N GLY A 57 2.45 3.27 -1.04
CA GLY A 57 2.68 1.92 -0.55
C GLY A 57 2.22 0.88 -1.56
N PHE A 58 2.94 -0.22 -1.64
CA PHE A 58 2.76 -1.23 -2.68
C PHE A 58 2.59 -2.63 -2.09
N ALA A 59 1.61 -3.36 -2.62
CA ALA A 59 1.40 -4.78 -2.36
C ALA A 59 1.54 -5.59 -3.66
N GLY A 60 2.53 -6.47 -3.72
CA GLY A 60 2.89 -7.27 -4.90
C GLY A 60 4.35 -7.71 -4.86
N THR A 61 4.93 -8.07 -6.01
CA THR A 61 6.34 -8.44 -6.08
C THR A 61 7.26 -7.22 -6.04
N ALA A 62 8.50 -7.38 -5.55
CA ALA A 62 9.44 -6.27 -5.45
C ALA A 62 9.80 -5.64 -6.82
N ALA A 63 9.89 -6.47 -7.87
CA ALA A 63 10.19 -6.00 -9.23
C ALA A 63 9.07 -5.09 -9.77
N ASP A 64 7.82 -5.45 -9.48
CA ASP A 64 6.64 -4.72 -9.89
C ASP A 64 6.52 -3.39 -9.15
N ALA A 65 6.90 -3.39 -7.84
CA ALA A 65 6.90 -2.19 -7.02
C ALA A 65 7.74 -1.07 -7.62
N PHE A 66 8.97 -1.36 -8.02
CA PHE A 66 9.87 -0.34 -8.60
C PHE A 66 9.31 0.23 -9.89
N THR A 67 8.77 -0.61 -10.75
CA THR A 67 8.19 -0.20 -12.04
C THR A 67 6.98 0.71 -11.82
N LEU A 68 6.07 0.33 -10.91
CA LEU A 68 4.85 1.09 -10.65
C LEU A 68 5.11 2.40 -9.93
N PHE A 69 6.01 2.42 -8.94
CA PHE A 69 6.40 3.67 -8.29
C PHE A 69 7.00 4.67 -9.28
N GLY A 70 7.92 4.24 -10.15
CA GLY A 70 8.51 5.12 -11.17
C GLY A 70 7.50 5.65 -12.17
N LYS A 71 6.58 4.80 -12.64
CA LYS A 71 5.49 5.24 -13.54
C LYS A 71 4.53 6.20 -12.84
N PHE A 72 4.20 5.95 -11.57
CA PHE A 72 3.31 6.84 -10.83
C PHE A 72 3.96 8.20 -10.56
N GLU A 73 5.23 8.22 -10.19
CA GLU A 73 5.98 9.46 -10.00
C GLU A 73 6.04 10.28 -11.29
N SER A 74 6.26 9.63 -12.44
CA SER A 74 6.18 10.30 -13.75
C SER A 74 4.79 10.90 -14.03
N LYS A 75 3.70 10.21 -13.65
CA LYS A 75 2.34 10.76 -13.78
C LYS A 75 2.09 11.93 -12.85
N LEU A 76 2.63 11.91 -11.64
CA LEU A 76 2.55 13.05 -10.73
C LEU A 76 3.29 14.28 -11.29
N GLU A 77 4.47 14.09 -11.88
CA GLU A 77 5.21 15.18 -12.55
C GLU A 77 4.41 15.73 -13.75
N GLU A 78 3.93 14.85 -14.64
CA GLU A 78 3.13 15.21 -15.83
C GLU A 78 1.88 16.02 -15.45
N HIS A 79 1.23 15.68 -14.34
CA HIS A 79 0.01 16.33 -13.88
C HIS A 79 0.23 17.33 -12.71
N ARG A 80 1.48 17.81 -12.52
CA ARG A 80 1.84 18.86 -11.54
C ARG A 80 1.41 18.54 -10.12
N GLY A 81 1.49 17.27 -9.74
CA GLY A 81 1.14 16.79 -8.41
C GLY A 81 -0.36 16.56 -8.17
N ASN A 82 -1.21 16.67 -9.19
CA ASN A 82 -2.64 16.37 -9.07
C ASN A 82 -2.82 14.86 -8.87
N LEU A 83 -2.98 14.42 -7.61
CA LEU A 83 -3.05 13.02 -7.23
C LEU A 83 -4.22 12.27 -7.90
N PRO A 84 -5.48 12.78 -7.88
CA PRO A 84 -6.60 12.12 -8.55
C PRO A 84 -6.34 11.89 -10.04
N ARG A 85 -5.81 12.90 -10.72
CA ARG A 85 -5.51 12.80 -12.15
C ARG A 85 -4.39 11.79 -12.43
N ALA A 86 -3.30 11.84 -11.67
CA ALA A 86 -2.19 10.91 -11.81
C ALA A 86 -2.63 9.47 -11.56
N ALA A 87 -3.50 9.22 -10.57
CA ALA A 87 -4.05 7.92 -10.25
C ALA A 87 -4.86 7.34 -11.42
N VAL A 88 -5.75 8.14 -12.00
CA VAL A 88 -6.58 7.71 -13.15
C VAL A 88 -5.71 7.43 -14.38
N GLU A 89 -4.73 8.28 -14.68
CA GLU A 89 -3.87 8.08 -15.85
C GLU A 89 -2.93 6.86 -15.66
N LEU A 90 -2.41 6.62 -14.44
CA LEU A 90 -1.68 5.38 -14.16
C LEU A 90 -2.57 4.14 -14.35
N ALA A 91 -3.80 4.16 -13.84
CA ALA A 91 -4.73 3.04 -13.96
C ALA A 91 -5.05 2.70 -15.42
N LYS A 92 -5.23 3.72 -16.28
CA LYS A 92 -5.40 3.55 -17.73
C LYS A 92 -4.18 2.89 -18.37
N ASP A 93 -2.98 3.42 -18.09
CA ASP A 93 -1.74 2.87 -18.61
C ASP A 93 -1.53 1.42 -18.14
N TRP A 94 -1.80 1.16 -16.86
CA TRP A 94 -1.67 -0.16 -16.26
C TRP A 94 -2.59 -1.19 -16.95
N ARG A 95 -3.84 -0.82 -17.19
CA ARG A 95 -4.82 -1.67 -17.87
C ARG A 95 -4.46 -1.94 -19.35
N LEU A 96 -3.93 -0.94 -20.05
CA LEU A 96 -3.65 -1.01 -21.50
C LEU A 96 -2.30 -1.67 -21.81
N ASP A 97 -1.32 -1.55 -20.94
CA ASP A 97 0.01 -2.12 -21.12
C ASP A 97 -0.03 -3.64 -20.94
N ARG A 98 0.40 -4.38 -21.97
CA ARG A 98 0.38 -5.86 -21.98
C ARG A 98 1.28 -6.48 -20.93
N VAL A 99 2.32 -5.79 -20.50
CA VAL A 99 3.24 -6.24 -19.44
C VAL A 99 2.67 -5.89 -18.08
N LEU A 100 2.30 -4.63 -17.87
CA LEU A 100 1.80 -4.14 -16.59
C LEU A 100 0.50 -4.83 -16.15
N ARG A 101 -0.45 -5.07 -17.05
CA ARG A 101 -1.72 -5.70 -16.69
C ARG A 101 -1.61 -7.14 -16.15
N ARG A 102 -0.44 -7.76 -16.29
CA ARG A 102 -0.14 -9.07 -15.70
C ARG A 102 0.32 -8.98 -14.25
N LEU A 103 0.58 -7.78 -13.75
CA LEU A 103 1.03 -7.57 -12.39
C LEU A 103 -0.16 -7.71 -11.44
N GLU A 104 -0.12 -8.72 -10.59
CA GLU A 104 -1.05 -8.89 -9.48
C GLU A 104 -0.61 -7.99 -8.32
N ALA A 105 -0.92 -6.70 -8.42
CA ALA A 105 -0.44 -5.70 -7.50
C ALA A 105 -1.51 -4.67 -7.15
N LEU A 106 -1.36 -4.07 -5.99
CA LEU A 106 -2.14 -2.92 -5.52
C LEU A 106 -1.20 -1.82 -5.08
N LEU A 107 -1.56 -0.59 -5.42
CA LEU A 107 -0.86 0.61 -4.98
C LEU A 107 -1.80 1.44 -4.10
N ALA A 108 -1.36 1.76 -2.89
CA ALA A 108 -2.02 2.74 -2.01
C ALA A 108 -1.26 4.05 -2.10
N VAL A 109 -1.97 5.15 -2.38
CA VAL A 109 -1.37 6.48 -2.48
C VAL A 109 -2.21 7.50 -1.72
N ALA A 110 -1.55 8.48 -1.12
CA ALA A 110 -2.23 9.55 -0.40
C ALA A 110 -1.43 10.85 -0.45
N ASP A 111 -2.14 11.96 -0.57
CA ASP A 111 -1.63 13.31 -0.34
C ASP A 111 -2.38 13.98 0.83
N ALA A 112 -2.27 15.29 0.98
CA ALA A 112 -2.96 16.02 2.03
C ALA A 112 -4.50 15.96 1.91
N GLU A 113 -5.04 15.78 0.69
CA GLU A 113 -6.47 15.89 0.40
C GLU A 113 -7.15 14.54 0.16
N SER A 114 -6.52 13.64 -0.60
CA SER A 114 -7.13 12.40 -1.11
C SER A 114 -6.27 11.17 -0.83
N SER A 115 -6.93 10.00 -0.83
CA SER A 115 -6.27 8.70 -0.71
C SER A 115 -6.91 7.71 -1.68
N PHE A 116 -6.09 6.96 -2.46
CA PHE A 116 -6.59 6.03 -3.46
C PHE A 116 -5.95 4.66 -3.37
N ILE A 117 -6.75 3.64 -3.67
CA ILE A 117 -6.28 2.32 -4.08
C ILE A 117 -6.29 2.28 -5.60
N ILE A 118 -5.16 1.88 -6.22
CA ILE A 118 -5.03 1.71 -7.66
C ILE A 118 -4.71 0.24 -7.93
N SER A 119 -5.45 -0.40 -8.82
CA SER A 119 -5.28 -1.81 -9.18
C SER A 119 -4.81 -2.01 -10.62
N GLY A 120 -4.21 -3.16 -10.90
CA GLY A 120 -3.82 -3.56 -12.26
C GLY A 120 -5.02 -3.82 -13.19
N THR A 121 -6.23 -3.95 -12.65
CA THR A 121 -7.47 -4.06 -13.42
C THR A 121 -7.98 -2.71 -13.91
N GLY A 122 -7.37 -1.61 -13.44
CA GLY A 122 -7.70 -0.24 -13.83
C GLY A 122 -8.67 0.44 -12.86
N ASP A 123 -8.90 -0.15 -11.67
CA ASP A 123 -9.74 0.48 -10.66
C ASP A 123 -8.96 1.56 -9.91
N VAL A 124 -9.64 2.68 -9.64
CA VAL A 124 -9.18 3.75 -8.76
C VAL A 124 -10.29 3.96 -7.74
N ILE A 125 -10.03 3.62 -6.50
CA ILE A 125 -11.03 3.63 -5.43
C ILE A 125 -10.57 4.58 -4.34
N GLU A 126 -11.38 5.56 -4.00
CA GLU A 126 -11.22 6.40 -2.82
C GLU A 126 -12.13 5.85 -1.71
N PRO A 127 -11.59 5.37 -0.58
CA PRO A 127 -12.41 4.86 0.52
C PRO A 127 -13.08 6.00 1.29
N ASP A 128 -14.34 5.80 1.67
CA ASP A 128 -15.17 6.80 2.37
C ASP A 128 -14.60 7.22 3.73
N ASP A 129 -13.88 6.32 4.40
CA ASP A 129 -13.33 6.55 5.74
C ASP A 129 -11.84 6.97 5.73
N GLY A 130 -11.24 7.13 4.53
CA GLY A 130 -9.84 7.52 4.39
C GLY A 130 -8.82 6.45 4.84
N LEU A 131 -9.26 5.20 5.06
CA LEU A 131 -8.42 4.09 5.48
C LEU A 131 -8.21 3.10 4.34
N ILE A 132 -6.96 2.74 4.08
CA ILE A 132 -6.60 1.77 3.03
C ILE A 132 -5.77 0.66 3.63
N GLY A 133 -6.25 -0.59 3.53
CA GLY A 133 -5.48 -1.78 3.87
C GLY A 133 -5.30 -2.67 2.65
N ILE A 134 -4.06 -2.88 2.20
CA ILE A 134 -3.74 -3.74 1.03
C ILE A 134 -2.73 -4.83 1.38
N GLY A 135 -2.74 -5.89 0.58
CA GLY A 135 -1.89 -7.06 0.77
C GLY A 135 -2.45 -8.08 1.75
N SER A 136 -1.65 -9.10 2.10
CA SER A 136 -2.11 -10.29 2.84
C SER A 136 -2.65 -9.96 4.24
N GLY A 137 -2.00 -9.08 4.97
CA GLY A 137 -2.45 -8.61 6.30
C GLY A 137 -3.35 -7.37 6.23
N GLY A 138 -3.60 -6.82 5.04
CA GLY A 138 -4.38 -5.60 4.83
C GLY A 138 -5.75 -5.60 5.51
N PRO A 139 -6.58 -6.65 5.36
CA PRO A 139 -7.89 -6.72 6.01
C PRO A 139 -7.82 -6.66 7.55
N TYR A 140 -6.80 -7.28 8.16
CA TYR A 140 -6.62 -7.27 9.62
C TYR A 140 -6.17 -5.89 10.09
N ALA A 141 -5.20 -5.27 9.39
CA ALA A 141 -4.73 -3.92 9.68
C ALA A 141 -5.87 -2.89 9.51
N LEU A 142 -6.67 -3.01 8.45
CA LEU A 142 -7.81 -2.13 8.20
C LEU A 142 -8.88 -2.24 9.30
N ALA A 143 -9.23 -3.45 9.70
CA ALA A 143 -10.21 -3.67 10.77
C ALA A 143 -9.71 -3.08 12.10
N ALA A 144 -8.43 -3.29 12.44
CA ALA A 144 -7.80 -2.72 13.63
C ALA A 144 -7.77 -1.18 13.57
N ALA A 145 -7.38 -0.60 12.42
CA ALA A 145 -7.35 0.85 12.24
C ALA A 145 -8.74 1.49 12.41
N ARG A 146 -9.80 0.88 11.85
CA ARG A 146 -11.18 1.34 12.04
C ARG A 146 -11.59 1.36 13.51
N ALA A 147 -11.27 0.30 14.25
CA ALA A 147 -11.55 0.23 15.68
C ALA A 147 -10.77 1.29 16.47
N LEU A 148 -9.48 1.48 16.17
CA LEU A 148 -8.64 2.48 16.83
C LEU A 148 -9.09 3.91 16.52
N CYS A 149 -9.46 4.22 15.28
CA CYS A 149 -10.01 5.53 14.91
C CYS A 149 -11.31 5.85 15.68
N ALA A 150 -12.17 4.84 15.88
CA ALA A 150 -13.47 5.02 16.53
C ALA A 150 -13.39 5.08 18.06
N HIS A 151 -12.42 4.40 18.68
CA HIS A 151 -12.41 4.13 20.12
C HIS A 151 -11.10 4.55 20.83
N SER A 152 -10.24 5.33 20.20
CA SER A 152 -9.02 5.83 20.84
C SER A 152 -8.73 7.29 20.47
N GLU A 153 -7.80 7.90 21.23
CA GLU A 153 -7.32 9.25 20.97
C GLU A 153 -5.98 9.25 20.20
N LEU A 154 -5.58 8.12 19.66
CA LEU A 154 -4.33 7.97 18.91
C LEU A 154 -4.35 8.83 17.63
N ASP A 155 -3.18 9.34 17.25
CA ASP A 155 -2.98 10.01 15.96
C ASP A 155 -2.84 9.00 14.80
N ALA A 156 -2.83 9.49 13.56
CA ALA A 156 -2.73 8.65 12.38
C ALA A 156 -1.48 7.74 12.37
N THR A 157 -0.36 8.24 12.88
CA THR A 157 0.91 7.50 12.96
C THR A 157 0.82 6.34 13.94
N ALA A 158 0.35 6.61 15.15
CA ALA A 158 0.18 5.60 16.19
C ALA A 158 -0.87 4.56 15.81
N ILE A 159 -1.97 4.97 15.16
CA ILE A 159 -2.99 4.05 14.62
C ILE A 159 -2.37 3.14 13.56
N ALA A 160 -1.62 3.69 12.60
CA ALA A 160 -0.99 2.89 11.55
C ALA A 160 -0.02 1.86 12.14
N GLU A 161 0.81 2.26 13.10
CA GLU A 161 1.76 1.36 13.75
C GLU A 161 1.07 0.26 14.56
N GLN A 162 0.11 0.61 15.42
CA GLN A 162 -0.61 -0.35 16.26
C GLN A 162 -1.44 -1.34 15.42
N ALA A 163 -2.15 -0.86 14.41
CA ALA A 163 -2.94 -1.70 13.53
C ALA A 163 -2.09 -2.69 12.74
N LEU A 164 -0.90 -2.28 12.28
CA LEU A 164 0.06 -3.18 11.62
C LEU A 164 0.64 -4.21 12.59
N ARG A 165 0.92 -3.86 13.86
CA ARG A 165 1.33 -4.81 14.90
C ARG A 165 0.25 -5.84 15.19
N ILE A 166 -1.01 -5.43 15.24
CA ILE A 166 -2.15 -6.36 15.39
C ILE A 166 -2.21 -7.32 14.20
N ALA A 167 -2.08 -6.79 12.97
CA ALA A 167 -2.06 -7.62 11.77
C ALA A 167 -0.88 -8.61 11.77
N ALA A 168 0.30 -8.21 12.25
CA ALA A 168 1.48 -9.08 12.38
C ALA A 168 1.26 -10.24 13.36
N GLY A 169 0.45 -10.04 14.41
CA GLY A 169 0.07 -11.10 15.34
C GLY A 169 -0.95 -12.09 14.77
N ILE A 170 -1.54 -11.84 13.60
CA ILE A 170 -2.60 -12.66 13.00
C ILE A 170 -2.14 -13.27 11.67
N CYS A 171 -1.57 -12.45 10.78
CA CYS A 171 -1.21 -12.84 9.43
C CYS A 171 0.22 -13.40 9.38
N VAL A 172 0.36 -14.67 9.00
CA VAL A 172 1.67 -15.35 8.88
C VAL A 172 2.59 -14.71 7.81
N TYR A 173 2.06 -13.87 6.94
CA TYR A 173 2.79 -13.13 5.91
C TYR A 173 3.10 -11.68 6.29
N THR A 174 2.95 -11.33 7.56
CA THR A 174 3.17 -9.97 8.08
C THR A 174 4.05 -10.06 9.31
N ASN A 175 5.11 -9.24 9.39
CA ASN A 175 5.96 -9.16 10.57
C ASN A 175 5.86 -7.79 11.26
N ASP A 176 6.54 -7.64 12.39
CA ASP A 176 6.56 -6.45 13.24
C ASP A 176 7.69 -5.45 12.90
N HIS A 177 8.44 -5.69 11.84
CA HIS A 177 9.38 -4.71 11.27
C HIS A 177 8.61 -3.64 10.49
N ILE A 178 7.97 -2.74 11.24
CA ILE A 178 7.06 -1.74 10.68
C ILE A 178 7.84 -0.46 10.32
N THR A 179 7.59 0.05 9.11
CA THR A 179 8.03 1.37 8.68
C THR A 179 6.80 2.24 8.47
N VAL A 180 6.78 3.44 9.03
CA VAL A 180 5.70 4.44 8.83
C VAL A 180 6.30 5.71 8.22
N GLU A 181 5.63 6.23 7.19
CA GLU A 181 5.89 7.52 6.57
C GLU A 181 4.69 8.44 6.82
N VAL A 182 4.93 9.73 7.04
CA VAL A 182 3.90 10.72 7.43
C VAL A 182 4.00 11.93 6.50
N LEU A 183 2.87 12.52 6.11
CA LEU A 183 2.86 13.85 5.50
C LEU A 183 2.98 14.90 6.61
N GLU A 184 3.90 15.82 6.42
CA GLU A 184 4.09 16.99 7.27
C GLU A 184 3.14 18.12 6.88
#